data_65aff2a16419d51dddf4f7f65f118cc8
#
_entry.id   65aff2a16419d51dddf4f7f65f118cc8
#
_cell.length_a   1.000
_cell.length_b   1.000
_cell.length_c   1.000
_cell.angle_alpha   90.00
_cell.angle_beta   90.00
_cell.angle_gamma   90.00
#
_symmetry.space_group_name_H-M   'P 1'
#
loop_
_entity.id
_entity.type
_entity.pdbx_description
1 polymer ?
#
loop_
_entity_poly.entity_id
_entity_poly.type
_entity_poly.pdbx_seq_one_letter_code
_entity_poly.pdbx_strand_id
1 'polypeptide(L)'
;VRVDWQGQLGAEMVSRVVDNAVSQGKLVRPWIGAMGQPVTQEIATNLSLAKPEGVLLSQVYPGSPADRAGLKSGDIVLAVDDQAVFDEKGIRYIAATKRVGDQVKMKVLRKGQQLTLNTGVTAPPESPNRDKRTLKGNQPLAGAAVVNLSPAVADEIGTDPFKKGVMIIEMPGDAVAARTGFRPGDIVLEINGAKIATTADLDRITQTGAAAWAVAIERDGKRVEAQFRG
;
A
#
# COMPACT_ATOMS: atom_id res chain seq x y z
N VAL A 1 -3.42 -23.36 19.97
CA VAL A 1 -2.16 -22.61 20.10
C VAL A 1 -2.39 -21.52 21.15
N ARG A 2 -1.70 -21.61 22.30
CA ARG A 2 -1.73 -20.55 23.31
C ARG A 2 -0.84 -19.42 22.83
N VAL A 3 -1.42 -18.24 22.65
CA VAL A 3 -0.67 -16.98 22.51
C VAL A 3 -0.34 -16.54 23.93
N ASP A 4 0.91 -16.55 24.30
CA ASP A 4 1.34 -15.92 25.55
C ASP A 4 1.40 -14.40 25.34
N TRP A 5 1.02 -13.66 26.36
CA TRP A 5 0.83 -12.20 26.34
C TRP A 5 2.13 -11.40 26.30
N GLN A 6 3.25 -12.02 25.95
CA GLN A 6 4.57 -11.37 25.90
C GLN A 6 5.04 -11.00 24.51
N GLY A 7 4.19 -11.07 23.48
CA GLY A 7 4.49 -10.52 22.15
C GLY A 7 5.62 -11.26 21.40
N GLN A 8 6.00 -12.44 21.82
CA GLN A 8 6.94 -13.27 21.07
C GLN A 8 6.22 -13.93 19.90
N LEU A 9 6.66 -13.60 18.69
CA LEU A 9 6.29 -14.33 17.49
C LEU A 9 6.64 -15.80 17.71
N GLY A 10 5.64 -16.70 17.65
CA GLY A 10 5.88 -18.12 17.84
C GLY A 10 6.97 -18.63 16.87
N ALA A 11 7.80 -19.56 17.32
CA ALA A 11 8.94 -20.10 16.57
C ALA A 11 8.55 -20.58 15.15
N GLU A 12 7.32 -21.05 14.96
CA GLU A 12 6.78 -21.42 13.64
C GLU A 12 6.62 -20.22 12.69
N MET A 13 6.25 -19.05 13.20
CA MET A 13 6.11 -17.85 12.37
C MET A 13 7.48 -17.30 11.97
N VAL A 14 8.44 -17.32 12.89
CA VAL A 14 9.83 -16.95 12.60
C VAL A 14 10.42 -17.89 11.55
N SER A 15 10.21 -19.22 11.70
CA SER A 15 10.67 -20.21 10.72
C SER A 15 10.05 -19.98 9.34
N ARG A 16 8.74 -19.74 9.24
CA ARG A 16 8.06 -19.49 7.96
C ARG A 16 8.49 -18.20 7.28
N VAL A 17 8.73 -17.14 8.05
CA VAL A 17 9.27 -15.87 7.53
C VAL A 17 10.68 -16.08 6.99
N VAL A 18 11.51 -16.83 7.71
CA VAL A 18 12.89 -17.17 7.27
C VAL A 18 12.87 -18.09 6.04
N ASP A 19 12.02 -19.11 6.01
CA ASP A 19 11.90 -20.03 4.87
C ASP A 19 11.44 -19.32 3.58
N ASN A 20 10.49 -18.38 3.69
CA ASN A 20 10.08 -17.54 2.56
C ASN A 20 11.18 -16.56 2.12
N ALA A 21 11.95 -16.01 3.06
CA ALA A 21 13.06 -15.12 2.74
C ALA A 21 14.23 -15.87 2.07
N VAL A 22 14.51 -17.10 2.49
CA VAL A 22 15.61 -17.91 1.96
C VAL A 22 15.30 -18.50 0.58
N SER A 23 14.03 -18.80 0.28
CA SER A 23 13.66 -19.40 -1.00
C SER A 23 13.69 -18.46 -2.21
N GLN A 24 13.62 -17.13 -1.99
CA GLN A 24 13.54 -16.14 -3.08
C GLN A 24 14.51 -14.95 -2.93
N GLY A 25 15.37 -14.92 -1.92
CA GLY A 25 16.32 -13.81 -1.68
C GLY A 25 15.64 -12.46 -1.36
N LYS A 26 14.32 -12.43 -1.19
CA LYS A 26 13.52 -11.25 -0.87
C LYS A 26 12.42 -11.62 0.10
N LEU A 27 12.26 -10.87 1.17
CA LEU A 27 11.14 -11.05 2.11
C LEU A 27 9.83 -10.66 1.42
N VAL A 28 9.07 -11.66 0.98
CA VAL A 28 7.74 -11.45 0.40
C VAL A 28 6.70 -11.56 1.50
N ARG A 29 6.02 -10.46 1.78
CA ARG A 29 4.88 -10.46 2.72
C ARG A 29 3.64 -10.97 2.01
N PRO A 30 2.94 -11.98 2.59
CA PRO A 30 1.69 -12.46 2.05
C PRO A 30 0.64 -11.34 1.98
N TRP A 31 -0.05 -11.23 0.85
CA TRP A 31 -0.98 -10.15 0.54
C TRP A 31 -2.30 -10.69 0.00
N ILE A 32 -3.40 -10.08 0.39
CA ILE A 32 -4.75 -10.42 -0.08
C ILE A 32 -5.38 -9.31 -0.93
N GLY A 33 -4.91 -8.07 -0.78
CA GLY A 33 -5.39 -6.94 -1.58
C GLY A 33 -6.69 -6.31 -1.11
N ALA A 34 -6.90 -6.24 0.20
CA ALA A 34 -8.00 -5.50 0.80
C ALA A 34 -7.46 -4.58 1.91
N MET A 35 -8.10 -3.44 2.08
CA MET A 35 -7.86 -2.48 3.14
C MET A 35 -9.17 -2.20 3.88
N GLY A 36 -9.09 -1.96 5.18
CA GLY A 36 -10.27 -1.71 6.01
C GLY A 36 -9.93 -0.99 7.31
N GLN A 37 -10.99 -0.71 8.06
CA GLN A 37 -10.90 -0.06 9.35
C GLN A 37 -11.71 -0.84 10.39
N PRO A 38 -11.35 -0.75 11.67
CA PRO A 38 -12.14 -1.36 12.75
C PRO A 38 -13.59 -0.88 12.71
N VAL A 39 -14.54 -1.79 12.96
CA VAL A 39 -15.94 -1.41 13.16
C VAL A 39 -16.06 -0.78 14.55
N THR A 40 -16.14 0.55 14.61
CA THR A 40 -16.38 1.32 15.83
C THR A 40 -17.86 1.24 16.24
N GLN A 41 -18.18 1.67 17.48
CA GLN A 41 -19.58 1.78 17.94
C GLN A 41 -20.44 2.66 17.02
N GLU A 42 -19.87 3.75 16.52
CA GLU A 42 -20.54 4.65 15.58
C GLU A 42 -20.86 3.96 14.25
N ILE A 43 -19.87 3.24 13.67
CA ILE A 43 -20.04 2.46 12.44
C ILE A 43 -21.10 1.36 12.67
N ALA A 44 -21.03 0.64 13.79
CA ALA A 44 -22.00 -0.40 14.13
C ALA A 44 -23.42 0.16 14.19
N THR A 45 -23.61 1.31 14.83
CA THR A 45 -24.92 1.98 14.93
C THR A 45 -25.44 2.37 13.54
N ASN A 46 -24.59 3.00 12.72
CA ASN A 46 -24.96 3.44 11.36
C ASN A 46 -25.30 2.27 10.42
N LEU A 47 -24.67 1.12 10.63
CA LEU A 47 -24.91 -0.10 9.85
C LEU A 47 -25.94 -1.05 10.50
N SER A 48 -26.60 -0.63 11.59
CA SER A 48 -27.58 -1.43 12.36
C SER A 48 -27.02 -2.79 12.80
N LEU A 49 -25.75 -2.83 13.20
CA LEU A 49 -25.11 -4.03 13.72
C LEU A 49 -25.41 -4.19 15.22
N ALA A 50 -25.52 -5.43 15.67
CA ALA A 50 -25.78 -5.72 17.08
C ALA A 50 -24.63 -5.31 18.01
N LYS A 51 -23.39 -5.30 17.50
CA LYS A 51 -22.18 -4.96 18.26
C LYS A 51 -21.06 -4.47 17.31
N PRO A 52 -20.09 -3.69 17.85
CA PRO A 52 -18.93 -3.23 17.08
C PRO A 52 -17.91 -4.36 16.98
N GLU A 53 -17.97 -5.14 15.91
CA GLU A 53 -17.04 -6.24 15.66
C GLU A 53 -16.62 -6.31 14.19
N GLY A 54 -15.41 -6.79 13.95
CA GLY A 54 -14.88 -7.00 12.62
C GLY A 54 -14.20 -5.79 12.00
N VAL A 55 -13.87 -5.93 10.74
CA VAL A 55 -13.14 -4.96 9.93
C VAL A 55 -13.99 -4.59 8.72
N LEU A 56 -14.42 -3.32 8.64
CA LEU A 56 -15.13 -2.78 7.51
C LEU A 56 -14.15 -2.53 6.36
N LEU A 57 -14.30 -3.24 5.25
CA LEU A 57 -13.46 -3.06 4.07
C LEU A 57 -13.79 -1.72 3.40
N SER A 58 -12.83 -0.83 3.37
CA SER A 58 -12.90 0.46 2.67
C SER A 58 -12.57 0.31 1.19
N GLN A 59 -11.60 -0.54 0.86
CA GLN A 59 -11.12 -0.74 -0.50
C GLN A 59 -10.73 -2.20 -0.75
N VAL A 60 -10.95 -2.65 -1.99
CA VAL A 60 -10.47 -3.94 -2.51
C VAL A 60 -9.68 -3.66 -3.80
N TYR A 61 -8.44 -4.13 -3.87
CA TYR A 61 -7.56 -3.87 -5.00
C TYR A 61 -8.02 -4.67 -6.22
N PRO A 62 -8.28 -4.04 -7.36
CA PRO A 62 -8.75 -4.72 -8.57
C PRO A 62 -7.79 -5.84 -9.02
N GLY A 63 -8.34 -7.02 -9.31
CA GLY A 63 -7.56 -8.20 -9.69
C GLY A 63 -6.79 -8.85 -8.54
N SER A 64 -6.94 -8.40 -7.31
CA SER A 64 -6.34 -9.02 -6.12
C SER A 64 -6.98 -10.37 -5.78
N PRO A 65 -6.37 -11.16 -4.90
CA PRO A 65 -7.01 -12.35 -4.35
C PRO A 65 -8.36 -12.05 -3.69
N ALA A 66 -8.47 -10.94 -2.96
CA ALA A 66 -9.72 -10.48 -2.34
C ALA A 66 -10.80 -10.20 -3.39
N ASP A 67 -10.46 -9.48 -4.46
CA ASP A 67 -11.38 -9.17 -5.56
C ASP A 67 -11.84 -10.45 -6.27
N ARG A 68 -10.92 -11.34 -6.61
CA ARG A 68 -11.25 -12.64 -7.23
C ARG A 68 -12.09 -13.55 -6.34
N ALA A 69 -11.95 -13.44 -5.01
CA ALA A 69 -12.78 -14.15 -4.05
C ALA A 69 -14.18 -13.52 -3.90
N GLY A 70 -14.40 -12.35 -4.51
CA GLY A 70 -15.68 -11.64 -4.47
C GLY A 70 -15.86 -10.76 -3.23
N LEU A 71 -14.79 -10.43 -2.50
CA LEU A 71 -14.83 -9.38 -1.47
C LEU A 71 -15.11 -8.02 -2.10
N LYS A 72 -15.82 -7.16 -1.38
CA LYS A 72 -16.21 -5.84 -1.87
C LYS A 72 -16.01 -4.79 -0.78
N SER A 73 -15.81 -3.54 -1.19
CA SER A 73 -15.93 -2.40 -0.29
C SER A 73 -17.32 -2.41 0.37
N GLY A 74 -17.37 -2.15 1.68
CA GLY A 74 -18.57 -2.24 2.49
C GLY A 74 -18.82 -3.62 3.14
N ASP A 75 -18.03 -4.64 2.82
CA ASP A 75 -18.05 -5.90 3.57
C ASP A 75 -17.44 -5.72 4.95
N ILE A 76 -17.96 -6.45 5.93
CA ILE A 76 -17.36 -6.54 7.26
C ILE A 76 -16.75 -7.92 7.42
N VAL A 77 -15.43 -8.00 7.52
CA VAL A 77 -14.72 -9.24 7.81
C VAL A 77 -14.80 -9.50 9.31
N LEU A 78 -15.48 -10.57 9.69
CA LEU A 78 -15.68 -10.95 11.10
C LEU A 78 -14.59 -11.89 11.60
N ALA A 79 -14.12 -12.80 10.74
CA ALA A 79 -13.09 -13.77 11.07
C ALA A 79 -12.29 -14.20 9.85
N VAL A 80 -11.05 -14.60 10.07
CA VAL A 80 -10.17 -15.24 9.08
C VAL A 80 -9.69 -16.57 9.67
N ASP A 81 -9.90 -17.68 8.97
CA ASP A 81 -9.62 -19.05 9.43
C ASP A 81 -10.16 -19.32 10.85
N ASP A 82 -11.42 -18.95 11.04
CA ASP A 82 -12.16 -19.05 12.32
C ASP A 82 -11.58 -18.22 13.49
N GLN A 83 -10.55 -17.39 13.25
CA GLN A 83 -10.03 -16.42 14.21
C GLN A 83 -10.72 -15.08 14.01
N ALA A 84 -11.38 -14.56 15.06
CA ALA A 84 -12.02 -13.25 15.03
C ALA A 84 -10.98 -12.15 14.75
N VAL A 85 -11.34 -11.18 13.93
CA VAL A 85 -10.49 -10.03 13.59
C VAL A 85 -11.19 -8.74 14.03
N PHE A 86 -10.42 -7.79 14.56
CA PHE A 86 -10.93 -6.52 15.09
C PHE A 86 -10.33 -5.31 14.39
N ASP A 87 -9.23 -5.48 13.66
CA ASP A 87 -8.56 -4.46 12.88
C ASP A 87 -7.88 -5.07 11.65
N GLU A 88 -7.39 -4.22 10.75
CA GLU A 88 -6.66 -4.64 9.55
C GLU A 88 -5.37 -5.40 9.90
N LYS A 89 -4.71 -5.03 11.01
CA LYS A 89 -3.47 -5.69 11.44
C LYS A 89 -3.71 -7.16 11.77
N GLY A 90 -4.87 -7.50 12.37
CA GLY A 90 -5.29 -8.88 12.62
C GLY A 90 -5.44 -9.68 11.33
N ILE A 91 -6.07 -9.11 10.30
CA ILE A 91 -6.17 -9.76 8.98
C ILE A 91 -4.79 -9.98 8.38
N ARG A 92 -3.93 -8.94 8.38
CA ARG A 92 -2.56 -9.02 7.87
C ARG A 92 -1.70 -10.03 8.64
N TYR A 93 -1.87 -10.08 9.97
CA TYR A 93 -1.18 -11.04 10.82
C TYR A 93 -1.51 -12.48 10.44
N ILE A 94 -2.81 -12.83 10.31
CA ILE A 94 -3.24 -14.17 9.93
C ILE A 94 -2.74 -14.50 8.52
N ALA A 95 -2.88 -13.57 7.56
CA ALA A 95 -2.34 -13.74 6.22
C ALA A 95 -0.83 -13.99 6.23
N ALA A 96 -0.06 -13.30 7.09
CA ALA A 96 1.39 -13.47 7.19
C ALA A 96 1.82 -14.84 7.73
N THR A 97 0.92 -15.59 8.39
CA THR A 97 1.19 -16.98 8.80
C THR A 97 1.07 -17.99 7.66
N LYS A 98 0.57 -17.57 6.50
CA LYS A 98 0.34 -18.41 5.32
C LYS A 98 1.51 -18.31 4.35
N ARG A 99 1.61 -19.30 3.47
CA ARG A 99 2.53 -19.24 2.33
C ARG A 99 1.85 -18.57 1.15
N VAL A 100 2.62 -17.95 0.29
CA VAL A 100 2.15 -17.51 -1.02
C VAL A 100 1.62 -18.72 -1.79
N GLY A 101 0.36 -18.65 -2.25
CA GLY A 101 -0.37 -19.76 -2.87
C GLY A 101 -1.40 -20.43 -1.95
N ASP A 102 -1.31 -20.25 -0.65
CA ASP A 102 -2.32 -20.74 0.29
C ASP A 102 -3.64 -19.99 0.14
N GLN A 103 -4.69 -20.53 0.76
CA GLN A 103 -5.99 -19.88 0.90
C GLN A 103 -6.32 -19.64 2.36
N VAL A 104 -7.08 -18.59 2.60
CA VAL A 104 -7.70 -18.27 3.89
C VAL A 104 -9.21 -18.21 3.75
N LYS A 105 -9.92 -18.75 4.71
CA LYS A 105 -11.38 -18.69 4.78
C LYS A 105 -11.80 -17.42 5.52
N MET A 106 -12.56 -16.53 4.89
CA MET A 106 -13.06 -15.30 5.48
C MET A 106 -14.55 -15.40 5.75
N LYS A 107 -14.96 -15.17 7.00
CA LYS A 107 -16.35 -14.96 7.38
C LYS A 107 -16.67 -13.47 7.22
N VAL A 108 -17.64 -13.16 6.39
CA VAL A 108 -17.96 -11.79 5.98
C VAL A 108 -19.44 -11.51 6.23
N LEU A 109 -19.74 -10.33 6.74
CA LEU A 109 -21.10 -9.81 6.79
C LEU A 109 -21.29 -8.79 5.67
N ARG A 110 -22.24 -9.04 4.78
CA ARG A 110 -22.62 -8.18 3.65
C ARG A 110 -24.11 -7.90 3.69
N LYS A 111 -24.50 -6.65 3.90
CA LYS A 111 -25.93 -6.24 3.96
C LYS A 111 -26.76 -7.13 4.91
N GLY A 112 -26.25 -7.44 6.09
CA GLY A 112 -26.89 -8.28 7.08
C GLY A 112 -26.81 -9.80 6.83
N GLN A 113 -26.26 -10.25 5.72
CA GLN A 113 -26.08 -11.68 5.41
C GLN A 113 -24.64 -12.13 5.67
N GLN A 114 -24.50 -13.26 6.35
CA GLN A 114 -23.19 -13.88 6.54
C GLN A 114 -22.82 -14.71 5.30
N LEU A 115 -21.60 -14.49 4.82
CA LEU A 115 -20.99 -15.21 3.71
C LEU A 115 -19.66 -15.81 4.17
N THR A 116 -19.28 -16.93 3.55
CA THR A 116 -17.94 -17.49 3.68
C THR A 116 -17.27 -17.46 2.32
N LEU A 117 -16.13 -16.76 2.25
CA LEU A 117 -15.35 -16.58 1.02
C LEU A 117 -13.95 -17.17 1.23
N ASN A 118 -13.45 -17.89 0.22
CA ASN A 118 -12.07 -18.39 0.22
C ASN A 118 -11.20 -17.43 -0.60
N THR A 119 -10.26 -16.80 0.08
CA THR A 119 -9.36 -15.81 -0.52
C THR A 119 -7.97 -16.39 -0.62
N GLY A 120 -7.37 -16.33 -1.80
CA GLY A 120 -5.97 -16.70 -1.98
C GLY A 120 -5.03 -15.71 -1.29
N VAL A 121 -3.81 -16.16 -1.02
CA VAL A 121 -2.73 -15.34 -0.51
C VAL A 121 -1.63 -15.29 -1.57
N THR A 122 -1.21 -14.09 -1.99
CA THR A 122 -0.20 -13.91 -3.04
C THR A 122 0.88 -12.93 -2.61
N ALA A 123 1.96 -12.83 -3.38
CA ALA A 123 2.84 -11.67 -3.30
C ALA A 123 2.08 -10.42 -3.76
N PRO A 124 2.33 -9.24 -3.17
CA PRO A 124 1.78 -7.99 -3.70
C PRO A 124 2.32 -7.75 -5.12
N PRO A 125 1.47 -7.35 -6.07
CA PRO A 125 1.89 -7.16 -7.46
C PRO A 125 2.82 -5.96 -7.61
N GLU A 126 3.89 -6.11 -8.42
CA GLU A 126 4.75 -5.01 -8.86
C GLU A 126 4.25 -4.49 -10.24
N SER A 127 3.03 -3.99 -10.24
CA SER A 127 2.38 -3.40 -11.40
C SER A 127 1.76 -2.04 -11.00
N PRO A 128 2.24 -0.92 -11.60
CA PRO A 128 3.32 -0.83 -12.59
C PRO A 128 4.67 -1.30 -12.04
N ASN A 129 5.60 -1.66 -12.94
CA ASN A 129 6.98 -1.95 -12.57
C ASN A 129 7.59 -0.72 -11.87
N ARG A 130 8.39 -0.93 -10.82
CA ARG A 130 8.95 0.15 -9.99
C ARG A 130 9.77 1.18 -10.75
N ASP A 131 10.51 0.77 -11.80
CA ASP A 131 11.31 1.63 -12.67
C ASP A 131 12.05 2.75 -11.90
N LYS A 132 12.97 2.35 -11.00
CA LYS A 132 13.73 3.31 -10.19
C LYS A 132 14.61 4.17 -11.10
N ARG A 133 14.46 5.51 -10.98
CA ARG A 133 15.26 6.50 -11.73
C ARG A 133 15.79 7.56 -10.80
N THR A 134 17.00 8.05 -11.07
CA THR A 134 17.53 9.28 -10.47
C THR A 134 17.39 10.41 -11.47
N LEU A 135 16.61 11.42 -11.11
CA LEU A 135 16.34 12.57 -11.98
C LEU A 135 17.58 13.46 -12.10
N LYS A 136 17.85 13.92 -13.33
CA LYS A 136 19.03 14.74 -13.65
C LYS A 136 18.59 16.03 -14.35
N GLY A 137 19.56 16.91 -14.62
CA GLY A 137 19.36 18.13 -15.42
C GLY A 137 19.07 19.37 -14.56
N ASN A 138 18.79 20.48 -15.25
CA ASN A 138 18.48 21.77 -14.60
C ASN A 138 16.96 21.87 -14.35
N GLN A 139 16.50 21.25 -13.27
CA GLN A 139 15.08 21.18 -12.90
C GLN A 139 14.94 20.94 -11.38
N PRO A 140 13.82 21.33 -10.74
CA PRO A 140 13.69 21.39 -9.27
C PRO A 140 13.76 20.05 -8.56
N LEU A 141 13.55 18.92 -9.25
CA LEU A 141 13.61 17.56 -8.69
C LEU A 141 14.97 16.87 -8.94
N ALA A 142 15.98 17.59 -9.47
CA ALA A 142 17.27 16.99 -9.81
C ALA A 142 17.96 16.42 -8.58
N GLY A 143 18.48 15.18 -8.72
CA GLY A 143 19.09 14.39 -7.65
C GLY A 143 18.11 13.51 -6.88
N ALA A 144 16.80 13.67 -7.05
CA ALA A 144 15.84 12.78 -6.45
C ALA A 144 15.80 11.42 -7.13
N ALA A 145 15.81 10.34 -6.35
CA ALA A 145 15.50 9.00 -6.81
C ALA A 145 14.00 8.74 -6.66
N VAL A 146 13.37 8.35 -7.75
CA VAL A 146 11.92 8.15 -7.87
C VAL A 146 11.59 6.74 -8.29
N VAL A 147 10.40 6.27 -7.92
CA VAL A 147 9.84 4.97 -8.31
C VAL A 147 8.36 5.09 -8.67
N ASN A 148 7.89 4.20 -9.54
CA ASN A 148 6.45 3.99 -9.70
C ASN A 148 5.89 3.29 -8.47
N LEU A 149 4.79 3.81 -7.91
CA LEU A 149 4.05 3.15 -6.84
C LEU A 149 3.28 1.96 -7.38
N SER A 150 3.46 0.82 -6.72
CA SER A 150 2.70 -0.40 -6.90
C SER A 150 2.44 -1.02 -5.51
N PRO A 151 1.52 -1.98 -5.34
CA PRO A 151 1.33 -2.65 -4.06
C PRO A 151 2.62 -3.23 -3.47
N ALA A 152 3.51 -3.80 -4.31
CA ALA A 152 4.80 -4.33 -3.85
C ALA A 152 5.74 -3.23 -3.31
N VAL A 153 5.85 -2.12 -4.03
CA VAL A 153 6.65 -0.96 -3.59
C VAL A 153 6.06 -0.35 -2.34
N ALA A 154 4.73 -0.18 -2.29
CA ALA A 154 4.04 0.39 -1.14
C ALA A 154 4.22 -0.47 0.13
N ASP A 155 4.15 -1.80 0.02
CA ASP A 155 4.40 -2.71 1.14
C ASP A 155 5.85 -2.62 1.64
N GLU A 156 6.81 -2.52 0.73
CA GLU A 156 8.24 -2.42 1.05
C GLU A 156 8.58 -1.13 1.84
N ILE A 157 7.99 0.00 1.45
CA ILE A 157 8.22 1.31 2.08
C ILE A 157 7.22 1.65 3.19
N GLY A 158 6.24 0.78 3.47
CA GLY A 158 5.26 0.95 4.55
C GLY A 158 4.20 2.02 4.27
N THR A 159 3.83 2.24 3.01
CA THR A 159 2.77 3.18 2.63
C THR A 159 1.51 2.47 2.15
N ASP A 160 0.47 3.24 1.84
CA ASP A 160 -0.82 2.73 1.35
C ASP A 160 -0.67 2.03 -0.02
N PRO A 161 -1.00 0.73 -0.14
CA PRO A 161 -0.88 -0.03 -1.38
C PRO A 161 -1.83 0.41 -2.49
N PHE A 162 -2.81 1.25 -2.19
CA PHE A 162 -3.74 1.80 -3.17
C PHE A 162 -3.25 3.12 -3.78
N LYS A 163 -2.22 3.73 -3.22
CA LYS A 163 -1.61 4.93 -3.80
C LYS A 163 -0.97 4.62 -5.15
N LYS A 164 -1.13 5.56 -6.06
CA LYS A 164 -0.59 5.50 -7.43
C LYS A 164 0.23 6.75 -7.72
N GLY A 165 1.12 6.66 -8.69
CA GLY A 165 1.94 7.77 -9.16
C GLY A 165 3.43 7.51 -8.95
N VAL A 166 4.21 8.58 -8.97
CA VAL A 166 5.67 8.54 -8.86
C VAL A 166 6.09 9.12 -7.52
N MET A 167 6.69 8.29 -6.68
CA MET A 167 7.14 8.72 -5.35
C MET A 167 8.64 8.97 -5.32
N ILE A 168 9.04 10.03 -4.63
CA ILE A 168 10.43 10.28 -4.26
C ILE A 168 10.77 9.35 -3.09
N ILE A 169 11.78 8.49 -3.26
CA ILE A 169 12.16 7.53 -2.23
C ILE A 169 13.44 7.93 -1.48
N GLU A 170 14.33 8.61 -2.15
CA GLU A 170 15.58 9.09 -1.55
C GLU A 170 16.14 10.28 -2.34
N MET A 171 16.96 11.10 -1.69
CA MET A 171 17.78 12.11 -2.34
C MET A 171 18.97 12.48 -1.45
N PRO A 172 20.14 12.82 -2.03
CA PRO A 172 21.24 13.43 -1.29
C PRO A 172 20.82 14.78 -0.68
N GLY A 173 21.33 15.11 0.50
CA GLY A 173 21.00 16.37 1.18
C GLY A 173 21.44 17.64 0.44
N ASP A 174 22.45 17.52 -0.43
CA ASP A 174 22.95 18.56 -1.32
C ASP A 174 22.31 18.59 -2.69
N ALA A 175 21.36 17.67 -2.97
CA ALA A 175 20.61 17.65 -4.22
C ALA A 175 19.78 18.92 -4.42
N VAL A 176 19.51 19.31 -5.67
CA VAL A 176 18.62 20.41 -6.00
C VAL A 176 17.24 20.15 -5.37
N ALA A 177 16.73 18.94 -5.49
CA ALA A 177 15.44 18.53 -4.95
C ALA A 177 15.34 18.79 -3.42
N ALA A 178 16.40 18.52 -2.67
CA ALA A 178 16.42 18.81 -1.23
C ALA A 178 16.41 20.32 -0.94
N ARG A 179 17.20 21.10 -1.68
CA ARG A 179 17.25 22.57 -1.54
C ARG A 179 15.97 23.28 -1.94
N THR A 180 15.22 22.69 -2.88
CA THR A 180 13.90 23.20 -3.30
C THR A 180 12.76 22.73 -2.39
N GLY A 181 13.06 21.94 -1.35
CA GLY A 181 12.11 21.57 -0.29
C GLY A 181 11.32 20.30 -0.54
N PHE A 182 11.68 19.50 -1.55
CA PHE A 182 11.13 18.15 -1.72
C PHE A 182 11.67 17.19 -0.65
N ARG A 183 10.95 16.10 -0.41
CA ARG A 183 11.28 15.11 0.63
C ARG A 183 11.00 13.68 0.15
N PRO A 184 11.70 12.68 0.65
CA PRO A 184 11.24 11.30 0.53
C PRO A 184 9.81 11.15 1.05
N GLY A 185 8.97 10.42 0.30
CA GLY A 185 7.53 10.28 0.56
C GLY A 185 6.63 11.22 -0.25
N ASP A 186 7.17 12.26 -0.88
CA ASP A 186 6.38 13.09 -1.81
C ASP A 186 6.00 12.29 -3.06
N ILE A 187 4.73 12.37 -3.47
CA ILE A 187 4.24 11.78 -4.71
C ILE A 187 4.08 12.91 -5.73
N VAL A 188 4.79 12.84 -6.83
CA VAL A 188 4.71 13.83 -7.91
C VAL A 188 3.43 13.60 -8.70
N LEU A 189 2.53 14.59 -8.71
CA LEU A 189 1.23 14.53 -9.36
C LEU A 189 1.24 15.18 -10.74
N GLU A 190 1.84 16.38 -10.83
CA GLU A 190 1.83 17.19 -12.06
C GLU A 190 3.12 18.01 -12.17
N ILE A 191 3.56 18.21 -13.42
CA ILE A 191 4.61 19.15 -13.77
C ILE A 191 4.13 20.01 -14.94
N ASN A 192 4.13 21.33 -14.79
CA ASN A 192 3.67 22.31 -15.78
C ASN A 192 2.28 21.96 -16.36
N GLY A 193 1.35 21.49 -15.50
CA GLY A 193 0.01 21.07 -15.88
C GLY A 193 -0.09 19.66 -16.51
N ALA A 194 1.05 19.01 -16.80
CA ALA A 194 1.05 17.64 -17.28
C ALA A 194 0.99 16.66 -16.10
N LYS A 195 0.01 15.75 -16.11
CA LYS A 195 -0.12 14.69 -15.11
C LYS A 195 1.03 13.69 -15.23
N ILE A 196 1.57 13.29 -14.08
CA ILE A 196 2.64 12.31 -13.98
C ILE A 196 2.04 10.97 -13.56
N ALA A 197 2.06 10.00 -14.46
CA ALA A 197 1.60 8.64 -14.19
C ALA A 197 2.77 7.69 -13.90
N THR A 198 3.92 7.90 -14.56
CA THR A 198 5.08 7.02 -14.48
C THR A 198 6.40 7.80 -14.33
N THR A 199 7.43 7.11 -13.82
CA THR A 199 8.80 7.65 -13.77
C THR A 199 9.32 8.03 -15.15
N ALA A 200 8.91 7.31 -16.19
CA ALA A 200 9.26 7.63 -17.58
C ALA A 200 8.62 8.95 -18.03
N ASP A 201 7.36 9.23 -17.67
CA ASP A 201 6.73 10.52 -17.96
C ASP A 201 7.46 11.66 -17.27
N LEU A 202 7.75 11.46 -15.97
CA LEU A 202 8.46 12.45 -15.17
C LEU A 202 9.84 12.75 -15.76
N ASP A 203 10.62 11.73 -16.07
CA ASP A 203 11.96 11.87 -16.65
C ASP A 203 11.90 12.60 -18.01
N ARG A 204 10.99 12.18 -18.88
CA ARG A 204 10.79 12.83 -20.20
C ARG A 204 10.44 14.31 -20.07
N ILE A 205 9.52 14.67 -19.17
CA ILE A 205 9.08 16.07 -19.00
C ILE A 205 10.20 16.92 -18.41
N THR A 206 10.93 16.38 -17.41
CA THR A 206 12.02 17.14 -16.78
C THR A 206 13.24 17.33 -17.67
N GLN A 207 13.42 16.48 -18.69
CA GLN A 207 14.50 16.63 -19.68
C GLN A 207 14.23 17.70 -20.75
N THR A 208 12.99 18.13 -20.94
CA THR A 208 12.67 19.14 -21.99
C THR A 208 13.20 20.54 -21.67
N GLY A 209 13.57 20.78 -20.42
CA GLY A 209 13.94 22.14 -19.97
C GLY A 209 12.74 23.09 -19.94
N ALA A 210 12.73 24.01 -19.00
CA ALA A 210 11.70 25.06 -18.91
C ALA A 210 12.26 26.31 -18.22
N ALA A 211 11.79 27.47 -18.60
CA ALA A 211 12.14 28.73 -17.94
C ALA A 211 11.49 28.84 -16.53
N ALA A 212 10.41 28.09 -16.30
CA ALA A 212 9.74 27.98 -15.01
C ALA A 212 9.13 26.60 -14.86
N TRP A 213 9.04 26.14 -13.61
CA TRP A 213 8.51 24.85 -13.24
C TRP A 213 7.37 25.03 -12.24
N ALA A 214 6.16 24.63 -12.60
CA ALA A 214 5.04 24.47 -11.69
C ALA A 214 4.94 22.99 -11.32
N VAL A 215 5.13 22.65 -10.06
CA VAL A 215 5.12 21.27 -9.57
C VAL A 215 4.03 21.08 -8.55
N ALA A 216 3.16 20.09 -8.75
CA ALA A 216 2.20 19.65 -7.77
C ALA A 216 2.59 18.28 -7.23
N ILE A 217 2.61 18.15 -5.92
CA ILE A 217 2.89 16.91 -5.21
C ILE A 217 1.77 16.57 -4.23
N GLU A 218 1.67 15.32 -3.83
CA GLU A 218 0.98 14.91 -2.61
C GLU A 218 2.00 14.70 -1.50
N ARG A 219 1.79 15.37 -0.36
CA ARG A 219 2.56 15.20 0.87
C ARG A 219 1.59 15.01 2.03
N ASP A 220 1.74 13.93 2.79
CA ASP A 220 0.87 13.60 3.94
C ASP A 220 -0.64 13.64 3.57
N GLY A 221 -0.98 13.15 2.37
CA GLY A 221 -2.36 13.13 1.86
C GLY A 221 -2.89 14.48 1.41
N LYS A 222 -2.07 15.54 1.38
CA LYS A 222 -2.46 16.89 0.95
C LYS A 222 -1.74 17.27 -0.34
N ARG A 223 -2.48 17.90 -1.27
CA ARG A 223 -1.88 18.50 -2.47
C ARG A 223 -1.12 19.77 -2.09
N VAL A 224 0.13 19.83 -2.49
CA VAL A 224 1.03 20.98 -2.34
C VAL A 224 1.52 21.42 -3.71
N GLU A 225 1.46 22.70 -4.00
CA GLU A 225 1.92 23.27 -5.26
C GLU A 225 3.05 24.27 -5.01
N ALA A 226 4.05 24.25 -5.86
CA ALA A 226 5.19 25.15 -5.81
C ALA A 226 5.62 25.57 -7.21
N GLN A 227 6.19 26.76 -7.33
CA GLN A 227 6.75 27.29 -8.56
C GLN A 227 8.24 27.57 -8.37
N PHE A 228 9.02 27.20 -9.37
CA PHE A 228 10.47 27.36 -9.38
C PHE A 228 10.87 28.04 -10.70
N ARG A 229 11.93 28.85 -10.65
CA ARG A 229 12.59 29.35 -11.85
C ARG A 229 13.51 28.26 -12.41
N GLY A 230 13.58 28.16 -13.74
CA GLY A 230 14.48 27.27 -14.44
C GLY A 230 15.93 27.80 -14.50
#